data_c9a2c806988c0275ce78251c259bfcf8
#
_entry.id   c9a2c806988c0275ce78251c259bfcf8
#
_cell.length_a   1.000
_cell.length_b   1.000
_cell.length_c   1.000
_cell.angle_alpha   90.00
_cell.angle_beta   90.00
_cell.angle_gamma   90.00
#
_symmetry.space_group_name_H-M   'P 1'
#
loop_
_entity.id
_entity.type
_entity.pdbx_description
1 polymer ?
#
loop_
_entity_poly.entity_id
_entity_poly.type
_entity_poly.pdbx_seq_one_letter_code
_entity_poly.pdbx_strand_id
1 'polypeptide(L)'
;VKRSTTPLTSRIAVDLADRESAHILELAGTPVHYWEYAATGPGTDARTIVMVHGFRGDHHGLERVVELLPDYRIIMADLPGFGASPAFASGGAADRSHDIAGYGDFLDQFLTALNLGPDTVLLGHSFGSIVVSHFVAKHPGRVYPLILVNPIASPALEGPKGIMTKLAVFYYWASAKLPAPLGNAVLRSKLVVHIMSVTMAKTREPELLAFIHGQHHAYFSGFADRDMLLESFRASVSGTVREVAAQLQLPTLLIAGAQDEIATLPHQHKLAELLPQGELVVIENVGHLIHYETPEPAAAAITDFLERHPAP
;
A
#
# COMPACT_ATOMS: atom_id res chain seq x y z
N VAL A 1 14.14 -3.79 -30.10
CA VAL A 1 13.47 -4.27 -28.88
C VAL A 1 12.23 -5.01 -29.34
N LYS A 2 12.22 -6.35 -29.23
CA LYS A 2 11.00 -7.15 -29.51
C LYS A 2 10.01 -6.84 -28.37
N ARG A 3 8.91 -6.15 -28.69
CA ARG A 3 7.79 -6.03 -27.74
C ARG A 3 7.27 -7.43 -27.45
N SER A 4 7.23 -7.84 -26.20
CA SER A 4 6.59 -9.08 -25.78
C SER A 4 5.10 -8.98 -26.13
N THR A 5 4.57 -10.02 -26.79
CA THR A 5 3.12 -10.15 -27.09
C THR A 5 2.35 -10.75 -25.92
N THR A 6 3.03 -11.15 -24.83
CA THR A 6 2.41 -11.70 -23.64
C THR A 6 1.67 -10.59 -22.89
N PRO A 7 0.42 -10.80 -22.46
CA PRO A 7 -0.30 -9.85 -21.64
C PRO A 7 0.46 -9.50 -20.34
N LEU A 8 0.36 -8.26 -19.87
CA LEU A 8 1.07 -7.77 -18.68
C LEU A 8 0.87 -8.67 -17.46
N THR A 9 -0.37 -9.06 -17.17
CA THR A 9 -0.70 -9.96 -16.05
C THR A 9 0.03 -11.30 -16.13
N SER A 10 0.06 -11.90 -17.33
CA SER A 10 0.76 -13.18 -17.55
C SER A 10 2.28 -13.04 -17.42
N ARG A 11 2.84 -11.89 -17.83
CA ARG A 11 4.27 -11.59 -17.66
C ARG A 11 4.66 -11.55 -16.20
N ILE A 12 3.96 -10.76 -15.39
CA ILE A 12 4.24 -10.63 -13.95
C ILE A 12 4.21 -12.01 -13.28
N ALA A 13 3.16 -12.78 -13.51
CA ALA A 13 3.03 -14.11 -12.93
C ALA A 13 4.17 -15.07 -13.32
N VAL A 14 4.68 -14.97 -14.55
CA VAL A 14 5.84 -15.76 -15.02
C VAL A 14 7.15 -15.27 -14.39
N ASP A 15 7.35 -13.94 -14.41
CA ASP A 15 8.62 -13.34 -13.98
C ASP A 15 8.83 -13.44 -12.46
N LEU A 16 7.75 -13.54 -11.66
CA LEU A 16 7.81 -13.68 -10.19
C LEU A 16 7.67 -15.11 -9.70
N ALA A 17 7.18 -16.05 -10.51
CA ALA A 17 6.83 -17.41 -10.08
C ALA A 17 7.97 -18.18 -9.39
N ASP A 18 9.20 -17.97 -9.83
CA ASP A 18 10.39 -18.63 -9.25
C ASP A 18 10.90 -17.96 -7.95
N ARG A 19 10.43 -16.75 -7.67
CA ARG A 19 10.81 -15.97 -6.48
C ARG A 19 9.78 -16.03 -5.36
N GLU A 20 8.52 -16.29 -5.73
CA GLU A 20 7.36 -16.17 -4.86
C GLU A 20 7.16 -17.41 -3.99
N SER A 21 6.84 -17.18 -2.74
CA SER A 21 6.30 -18.19 -1.82
C SER A 21 5.19 -17.60 -0.96
N ALA A 22 4.06 -18.32 -0.90
CA ALA A 22 2.90 -17.92 -0.11
C ALA A 22 2.94 -18.58 1.28
N HIS A 23 2.61 -17.81 2.30
CA HIS A 23 2.67 -18.22 3.70
C HIS A 23 1.43 -17.80 4.48
N ILE A 24 1.19 -18.47 5.59
CA ILE A 24 0.17 -18.07 6.56
C ILE A 24 0.84 -17.96 7.93
N LEU A 25 0.61 -16.86 8.63
CA LEU A 25 1.13 -16.58 9.96
C LEU A 25 -0.02 -16.29 10.92
N GLU A 26 -0.12 -17.08 11.99
CA GLU A 26 -1.10 -16.84 13.06
C GLU A 26 -0.67 -15.68 13.96
N LEU A 27 -1.42 -14.58 13.94
CA LEU A 27 -1.18 -13.42 14.79
C LEU A 27 -2.41 -13.10 15.64
N ALA A 28 -2.33 -13.36 16.92
CA ALA A 28 -3.41 -13.11 17.90
C ALA A 28 -4.77 -13.66 17.47
N GLY A 29 -4.79 -14.88 16.91
CA GLY A 29 -6.00 -15.58 16.45
C GLY A 29 -6.46 -15.18 15.05
N THR A 30 -5.67 -14.39 14.31
CA THR A 30 -5.95 -14.02 12.93
C THR A 30 -4.92 -14.69 12.01
N PRO A 31 -5.32 -15.58 11.08
CA PRO A 31 -4.42 -16.15 10.08
C PRO A 31 -4.14 -15.10 8.99
N VAL A 32 -2.95 -14.55 9.03
CA VAL A 32 -2.48 -13.53 8.08
C VAL A 32 -1.80 -14.21 6.91
N HIS A 33 -2.28 -13.96 5.71
CA HIS A 33 -1.67 -14.38 4.47
C HIS A 33 -0.60 -13.37 4.05
N TYR A 34 0.59 -13.86 3.71
CA TYR A 34 1.67 -13.03 3.19
C TYR A 34 2.48 -13.76 2.13
N TRP A 35 3.13 -12.99 1.28
CA TRP A 35 3.98 -13.47 0.20
C TRP A 35 5.40 -12.98 0.42
N GLU A 36 6.33 -13.88 0.17
CA GLU A 36 7.75 -13.60 0.19
C GLU A 36 8.30 -13.80 -1.22
N TYR A 37 9.02 -12.81 -1.70
CA TYR A 37 9.74 -12.83 -2.97
C TYR A 37 11.24 -12.86 -2.67
N ALA A 38 11.87 -13.99 -2.96
CA ALA A 38 13.30 -14.18 -2.73
C ALA A 38 14.13 -13.23 -3.60
N ALA A 39 15.26 -12.76 -3.07
CA ALA A 39 16.24 -12.05 -3.88
C ALA A 39 16.92 -13.00 -4.87
N THR A 40 17.23 -12.51 -6.08
CA THR A 40 17.93 -13.27 -7.12
C THR A 40 19.40 -12.86 -7.29
N GLY A 41 19.81 -11.78 -6.61
CA GLY A 41 21.19 -11.30 -6.62
C GLY A 41 22.18 -12.26 -5.92
N PRO A 42 23.48 -12.16 -6.23
CA PRO A 42 24.51 -12.99 -5.60
C PRO A 42 24.72 -12.55 -4.15
N GLY A 43 24.21 -13.31 -3.19
CA GLY A 43 24.42 -13.10 -1.74
C GLY A 43 23.28 -13.66 -0.91
N THR A 44 23.60 -14.21 0.26
CA THR A 44 22.61 -14.72 1.23
C THR A 44 22.02 -13.64 2.12
N ASP A 45 22.57 -12.42 2.09
CA ASP A 45 22.25 -11.32 3.00
C ASP A 45 21.48 -10.17 2.29
N ALA A 46 20.58 -10.53 1.38
CA ALA A 46 19.75 -9.53 0.71
C ALA A 46 18.92 -8.75 1.72
N ARG A 47 18.96 -7.41 1.63
CA ARG A 47 18.17 -6.53 2.48
C ARG A 47 16.68 -6.80 2.29
N THR A 48 15.94 -6.84 3.39
CA THR A 48 14.50 -7.11 3.35
C THR A 48 13.70 -5.81 3.26
N ILE A 49 12.75 -5.79 2.33
CA ILE A 49 11.73 -4.73 2.21
C ILE A 49 10.38 -5.32 2.59
N VAL A 50 9.73 -4.78 3.62
CA VAL A 50 8.33 -5.09 3.92
C VAL A 50 7.46 -4.02 3.27
N MET A 51 6.53 -4.42 2.40
CA MET A 51 5.63 -3.51 1.69
C MET A 51 4.21 -3.63 2.22
N VAL A 52 3.57 -2.48 2.45
CA VAL A 52 2.19 -2.34 2.95
C VAL A 52 1.33 -1.66 1.89
N HIS A 53 0.32 -2.38 1.41
CA HIS A 53 -0.56 -1.95 0.33
C HIS A 53 -1.54 -0.85 0.74
N GLY A 54 -2.20 -0.25 -0.25
CA GLY A 54 -3.22 0.79 -0.08
C GLY A 54 -4.60 0.23 0.29
N PHE A 55 -5.53 1.15 0.58
CA PHE A 55 -6.93 0.81 0.87
C PHE A 55 -7.58 0.03 -0.29
N ARG A 56 -8.26 -1.07 0.01
CA ARG A 56 -8.87 -2.03 -0.93
C ARG A 56 -7.85 -2.76 -1.82
N GLY A 57 -6.56 -2.58 -1.61
CA GLY A 57 -5.53 -3.35 -2.28
C GLY A 57 -5.20 -4.65 -1.53
N ASP A 58 -4.31 -5.40 -2.14
CA ASP A 58 -3.64 -6.57 -1.59
C ASP A 58 -2.21 -6.63 -2.17
N HIS A 59 -1.47 -7.72 -1.95
CA HIS A 59 -0.10 -7.89 -2.46
C HIS A 59 0.02 -7.74 -3.98
N HIS A 60 -0.96 -8.19 -4.78
CA HIS A 60 -0.92 -8.09 -6.26
C HIS A 60 -0.73 -6.65 -6.76
N GLY A 61 -1.22 -5.66 -5.98
CA GLY A 61 -1.12 -4.25 -6.37
C GLY A 61 0.32 -3.77 -6.55
N LEU A 62 1.29 -4.35 -5.85
CA LEU A 62 2.68 -3.90 -5.86
C LEU A 62 3.63 -4.82 -6.67
N GLU A 63 3.14 -5.92 -7.24
CA GLU A 63 3.97 -6.91 -7.94
C GLU A 63 4.82 -6.34 -9.07
N ARG A 64 4.33 -5.34 -9.82
CA ARG A 64 5.14 -4.69 -10.86
C ARG A 64 6.37 -3.95 -10.31
N VAL A 65 6.29 -3.46 -9.09
CA VAL A 65 7.44 -2.86 -8.40
C VAL A 65 8.36 -3.95 -7.87
N VAL A 66 7.80 -5.04 -7.33
CA VAL A 66 8.56 -6.21 -6.85
C VAL A 66 9.40 -6.84 -7.96
N GLU A 67 8.83 -6.98 -9.16
CA GLU A 67 9.53 -7.50 -10.36
C GLU A 67 10.83 -6.73 -10.64
N LEU A 68 10.81 -5.42 -10.42
CA LEU A 68 11.92 -4.49 -10.71
C LEU A 68 12.93 -4.32 -9.55
N LEU A 69 12.72 -5.05 -8.46
CA LEU A 69 13.59 -5.05 -7.28
C LEU A 69 14.17 -6.47 -7.01
N PRO A 70 14.89 -7.08 -7.97
CA PRO A 70 15.33 -8.46 -7.87
C PRO A 70 16.42 -8.69 -6.80
N ASP A 71 17.15 -7.65 -6.40
CA ASP A 71 18.25 -7.74 -5.45
C ASP A 71 17.79 -7.70 -3.98
N TYR A 72 16.49 -7.52 -3.75
CA TYR A 72 15.91 -7.43 -2.42
C TYR A 72 15.00 -8.63 -2.12
N ARG A 73 15.05 -9.07 -0.86
CA ARG A 73 14.00 -9.94 -0.31
C ARG A 73 12.79 -9.07 -0.01
N ILE A 74 11.63 -9.38 -0.58
CA ILE A 74 10.42 -8.57 -0.40
C ILE A 74 9.36 -9.40 0.31
N ILE A 75 8.72 -8.82 1.32
CA ILE A 75 7.63 -9.44 2.07
C ILE A 75 6.41 -8.54 1.98
N MET A 76 5.27 -9.10 1.58
CA MET A 76 3.99 -8.39 1.50
C MET A 76 2.89 -9.19 2.19
N ALA A 77 2.31 -8.63 3.25
CA ALA A 77 1.10 -9.17 3.84
C ALA A 77 -0.14 -8.53 3.21
N ASP A 78 -1.17 -9.33 2.97
CA ASP A 78 -2.51 -8.78 2.85
C ASP A 78 -2.92 -8.29 4.24
N LEU A 79 -3.18 -7.00 4.38
CA LEU A 79 -3.60 -6.43 5.66
C LEU A 79 -4.88 -7.12 6.16
N PRO A 80 -4.99 -7.43 7.46
CA PRO A 80 -6.19 -8.06 8.01
C PRO A 80 -7.48 -7.38 7.55
N GLY A 81 -8.36 -8.18 6.96
CA GLY A 81 -9.60 -7.73 6.34
C GLY A 81 -9.53 -7.50 4.84
N PHE A 82 -8.36 -7.56 4.20
CA PHE A 82 -8.15 -7.40 2.75
C PHE A 82 -7.53 -8.65 2.13
N GLY A 83 -7.72 -8.82 0.82
CA GLY A 83 -7.16 -9.91 0.05
C GLY A 83 -7.55 -11.27 0.61
N ALA A 84 -6.56 -12.11 0.88
CA ALA A 84 -6.72 -13.43 1.46
C ALA A 84 -6.76 -13.43 3.00
N SER A 85 -6.37 -12.34 3.67
CA SER A 85 -6.38 -12.24 5.12
C SER A 85 -7.79 -11.92 5.66
N PRO A 86 -8.34 -12.71 6.60
CA PRO A 86 -9.61 -12.38 7.24
C PRO A 86 -9.49 -11.10 8.09
N ALA A 87 -10.62 -10.56 8.51
CA ALA A 87 -10.68 -9.48 9.50
C ALA A 87 -9.98 -9.89 10.81
N PHE A 88 -9.55 -8.93 11.61
CA PHE A 88 -9.03 -9.23 12.95
C PHE A 88 -10.01 -10.10 13.74
N ALA A 89 -9.48 -11.10 14.44
CA ALA A 89 -10.29 -11.95 15.30
C ALA A 89 -10.97 -11.12 16.40
N SER A 90 -12.29 -11.33 16.58
CA SER A 90 -13.09 -10.66 17.62
C SER A 90 -13.09 -11.46 18.92
N GLY A 91 -13.23 -10.79 20.08
CA GLY A 91 -13.48 -11.44 21.37
C GLY A 91 -12.25 -11.95 22.12
N GLY A 92 -11.03 -11.58 21.69
CA GLY A 92 -9.79 -11.87 22.42
C GLY A 92 -9.35 -10.71 23.33
N ALA A 93 -8.26 -10.92 24.10
CA ALA A 93 -7.63 -9.87 24.91
C ALA A 93 -7.08 -8.68 24.09
N ALA A 94 -7.08 -8.81 22.76
CA ALA A 94 -6.67 -7.80 21.81
C ALA A 94 -7.79 -7.60 20.76
N ASP A 95 -8.95 -7.12 21.19
CA ASP A 95 -10.00 -6.69 20.26
C ASP A 95 -9.46 -5.47 19.49
N ARG A 96 -9.16 -5.67 18.18
CA ARG A 96 -8.53 -4.65 17.33
C ARG A 96 -9.52 -4.08 16.35
N SER A 97 -9.54 -2.75 16.26
CA SER A 97 -10.23 -2.04 15.19
C SER A 97 -9.39 -2.05 13.90
N HIS A 98 -10.05 -1.96 12.74
CA HIS A 98 -9.39 -1.81 11.44
C HIS A 98 -9.06 -0.33 11.19
N ASP A 99 -8.39 0.28 12.18
CA ASP A 99 -7.92 1.66 12.16
C ASP A 99 -6.37 1.71 12.12
N ILE A 100 -5.82 2.93 12.14
CA ILE A 100 -4.37 3.14 12.05
C ILE A 100 -3.65 2.46 13.23
N ALA A 101 -4.21 2.50 14.43
CA ALA A 101 -3.62 1.90 15.62
C ALA A 101 -3.63 0.36 15.53
N GLY A 102 -4.76 -0.23 15.15
CA GLY A 102 -4.90 -1.67 14.98
C GLY A 102 -3.95 -2.23 13.91
N TYR A 103 -3.83 -1.55 12.76
CA TYR A 103 -2.86 -1.94 11.74
C TYR A 103 -1.41 -1.68 12.17
N GLY A 104 -1.14 -0.65 12.97
CA GLY A 104 0.18 -0.41 13.56
C GLY A 104 0.59 -1.53 14.52
N ASP A 105 -0.31 -1.96 15.39
CA ASP A 105 -0.09 -3.07 16.32
C ASP A 105 0.05 -4.43 15.59
N PHE A 106 -0.70 -4.61 14.50
CA PHE A 106 -0.52 -5.74 13.58
C PHE A 106 0.89 -5.75 13.01
N LEU A 107 1.36 -4.63 12.48
CA LEU A 107 2.67 -4.52 11.85
C LEU A 107 3.81 -4.83 12.83
N ASP A 108 3.72 -4.37 14.07
CA ASP A 108 4.70 -4.71 15.12
C ASP A 108 4.77 -6.21 15.37
N GLN A 109 3.62 -6.86 15.50
CA GLN A 109 3.55 -8.31 15.71
C GLN A 109 4.04 -9.09 14.48
N PHE A 110 3.70 -8.63 13.28
CA PHE A 110 4.14 -9.25 12.03
C PHE A 110 5.66 -9.21 11.88
N LEU A 111 6.27 -8.04 12.05
CA LEU A 111 7.72 -7.88 12.01
C LEU A 111 8.42 -8.70 13.10
N THR A 112 7.85 -8.77 14.31
CA THR A 112 8.40 -9.54 15.42
C THR A 112 8.34 -11.04 15.16
N ALA A 113 7.21 -11.56 14.70
CA ALA A 113 7.02 -12.97 14.42
C ALA A 113 7.92 -13.48 13.27
N LEU A 114 8.26 -12.63 12.32
CA LEU A 114 9.19 -12.93 11.24
C LEU A 114 10.67 -12.64 11.61
N ASN A 115 10.96 -12.27 12.86
CA ASN A 115 12.29 -11.89 13.34
C ASN A 115 12.96 -10.80 12.49
N LEU A 116 12.17 -9.86 11.96
CA LEU A 116 12.68 -8.75 11.16
C LEU A 116 13.22 -7.65 12.07
N GLY A 117 14.48 -7.31 11.86
CA GLY A 117 15.27 -6.37 12.69
C GLY A 117 15.20 -4.91 12.21
N PRO A 118 16.02 -4.05 12.85
CA PRO A 118 16.04 -2.61 12.55
C PRO A 118 16.64 -2.25 11.19
N ASP A 119 17.28 -3.17 10.48
CA ASP A 119 17.80 -3.06 9.12
C ASP A 119 16.72 -3.27 8.03
N THR A 120 15.52 -3.67 8.47
CA THR A 120 14.36 -3.86 7.56
C THR A 120 13.89 -2.54 7.00
N VAL A 121 13.78 -2.47 5.66
CA VAL A 121 13.14 -1.37 4.97
C VAL A 121 11.63 -1.50 5.09
N LEU A 122 10.95 -0.42 5.42
CA LEU A 122 9.49 -0.40 5.43
C LEU A 122 8.97 0.50 4.33
N LEU A 123 8.09 -0.03 3.47
CA LEU A 123 7.47 0.70 2.37
C LEU A 123 5.95 0.71 2.55
N GLY A 124 5.33 1.89 2.45
CA GLY A 124 3.87 2.04 2.46
C GLY A 124 3.35 2.77 1.24
N HIS A 125 2.34 2.21 0.57
CA HIS A 125 1.66 2.83 -0.55
C HIS A 125 0.28 3.36 -0.11
N SER A 126 -0.03 4.61 -0.44
CA SER A 126 -1.34 5.22 -0.18
C SER A 126 -1.77 5.09 1.29
N PHE A 127 -2.86 4.40 1.63
CA PHE A 127 -3.27 4.10 3.00
C PHE A 127 -2.14 3.41 3.79
N GLY A 128 -1.42 2.48 3.17
CA GLY A 128 -0.25 1.86 3.78
C GLY A 128 0.79 2.88 4.26
N SER A 129 0.93 4.04 3.58
CA SER A 129 1.83 5.10 4.00
C SER A 129 1.45 5.71 5.36
N ILE A 130 0.15 5.82 5.65
CA ILE A 130 -0.34 6.28 6.96
C ILE A 130 0.03 5.24 8.02
N VAL A 131 -0.30 3.97 7.77
CA VAL A 131 -0.05 2.85 8.71
C VAL A 131 1.43 2.78 9.08
N VAL A 132 2.34 2.72 8.07
CA VAL A 132 3.78 2.58 8.33
C VAL A 132 4.37 3.82 9.02
N SER A 133 3.91 5.01 8.69
CA SER A 133 4.40 6.25 9.30
C SER A 133 4.02 6.35 10.78
N HIS A 134 2.77 6.06 11.12
CA HIS A 134 2.31 6.03 12.52
C HIS A 134 2.98 4.90 13.31
N PHE A 135 3.21 3.74 12.69
CA PHE A 135 3.98 2.66 13.29
C PHE A 135 5.41 3.11 13.63
N VAL A 136 6.13 3.71 12.68
CA VAL A 136 7.51 4.17 12.88
C VAL A 136 7.59 5.25 13.96
N ALA A 137 6.64 6.19 13.99
CA ALA A 137 6.58 7.23 15.03
C ALA A 137 6.38 6.65 16.43
N LYS A 138 5.57 5.57 16.54
CA LYS A 138 5.32 4.85 17.81
C LYS A 138 6.50 3.97 18.22
N HIS A 139 7.27 3.44 17.26
CA HIS A 139 8.36 2.49 17.47
C HIS A 139 9.68 2.97 16.83
N PRO A 140 10.30 4.06 17.37
CA PRO A 140 11.55 4.61 16.83
C PRO A 140 12.66 3.57 16.83
N GLY A 141 13.42 3.49 15.72
CA GLY A 141 14.54 2.54 15.56
C GLY A 141 14.12 1.10 15.26
N ARG A 142 12.83 0.82 15.02
CA ARG A 142 12.33 -0.53 14.74
C ARG A 142 12.60 -0.97 13.29
N VAL A 143 12.75 -0.02 12.37
CA VAL A 143 13.01 -0.22 10.93
C VAL A 143 13.93 0.88 10.40
N TYR A 144 14.55 0.65 9.24
CA TYR A 144 15.42 1.63 8.56
C TYR A 144 15.68 1.22 7.10
N PRO A 145 15.53 2.15 6.14
CA PRO A 145 14.82 3.43 6.21
C PRO A 145 13.32 3.28 5.93
N LEU A 146 12.61 4.41 5.74
CA LEU A 146 11.19 4.45 5.40
C LEU A 146 11.00 4.92 3.95
N ILE A 147 10.08 4.27 3.22
CA ILE A 147 9.70 4.63 1.86
C ILE A 147 8.18 4.79 1.77
N LEU A 148 7.72 5.91 1.25
CA LEU A 148 6.32 6.27 1.14
C LEU A 148 5.96 6.55 -0.32
N VAL A 149 5.12 5.71 -0.93
CA VAL A 149 4.69 5.87 -2.32
C VAL A 149 3.29 6.47 -2.35
N ASN A 150 3.11 7.59 -3.03
CA ASN A 150 1.90 8.41 -3.02
C ASN A 150 1.34 8.58 -1.60
N PRO A 151 2.15 9.10 -0.64
CA PRO A 151 1.74 9.21 0.76
C PRO A 151 0.56 10.15 0.94
N ILE A 152 -0.35 9.81 1.84
CA ILE A 152 -1.50 10.64 2.19
C ILE A 152 -1.02 11.79 3.09
N ALA A 153 -0.73 12.92 2.47
CA ALA A 153 -0.13 14.10 3.10
C ALA A 153 -1.17 15.07 3.70
N SER A 154 -2.45 14.92 3.37
CA SER A 154 -3.54 15.75 3.89
C SER A 154 -4.83 14.96 4.01
N PRO A 155 -5.74 15.31 4.96
CA PRO A 155 -7.03 14.66 5.06
C PRO A 155 -7.82 14.78 3.76
N ALA A 156 -8.44 13.70 3.32
CA ALA A 156 -9.18 13.66 2.06
C ALA A 156 -10.41 14.59 2.04
N LEU A 157 -10.87 15.06 3.20
CA LEU A 157 -11.98 16.02 3.35
C LEU A 157 -11.53 17.47 3.16
N GLU A 158 -10.22 17.76 3.18
CA GLU A 158 -9.63 19.07 2.93
C GLU A 158 -9.28 19.19 1.44
N GLY A 159 -9.82 20.16 0.74
CA GLY A 159 -9.46 20.47 -0.64
C GLY A 159 -10.64 20.48 -1.61
N PRO A 160 -10.41 20.79 -2.90
CA PRO A 160 -11.45 21.01 -3.91
C PRO A 160 -12.32 19.79 -4.21
N LYS A 161 -11.84 18.58 -3.90
CA LYS A 161 -12.58 17.31 -4.06
C LYS A 161 -13.32 16.84 -2.79
N GLY A 162 -13.41 17.68 -1.75
CA GLY A 162 -14.11 17.34 -0.51
C GLY A 162 -15.57 16.87 -0.69
N ILE A 163 -16.25 17.32 -1.76
CA ILE A 163 -17.60 16.85 -2.11
C ILE A 163 -17.57 15.38 -2.54
N MET A 164 -16.59 14.98 -3.39
CA MET A 164 -16.46 13.58 -3.83
C MET A 164 -16.10 12.68 -2.66
N THR A 165 -15.24 13.14 -1.75
CA THR A 165 -14.91 12.41 -0.52
C THR A 165 -16.13 12.25 0.38
N LYS A 166 -16.98 13.30 0.53
CA LYS A 166 -18.25 13.19 1.28
C LYS A 166 -19.21 12.20 0.65
N LEU A 167 -19.28 12.13 -0.68
CA LEU A 167 -20.08 11.13 -1.39
C LEU A 167 -19.52 9.72 -1.15
N ALA A 168 -18.21 9.54 -1.14
CA ALA A 168 -17.59 8.26 -0.79
C ALA A 168 -17.87 7.88 0.67
N VAL A 169 -17.74 8.81 1.63
CA VAL A 169 -18.11 8.59 3.04
C VAL A 169 -19.58 8.14 3.14
N PHE A 170 -20.48 8.83 2.44
CA PHE A 170 -21.89 8.45 2.42
C PHE A 170 -22.12 7.05 1.81
N TYR A 171 -21.44 6.74 0.71
CA TYR A 171 -21.52 5.43 0.05
C TYR A 171 -21.11 4.28 0.99
N TYR A 172 -19.96 4.38 1.66
CA TYR A 172 -19.51 3.38 2.61
C TYR A 172 -20.43 3.29 3.84
N TRP A 173 -20.84 4.43 4.38
CA TRP A 173 -21.78 4.49 5.51
C TRP A 173 -23.14 3.88 5.15
N ALA A 174 -23.72 4.25 4.02
CA ALA A 174 -25.02 3.72 3.58
C ALA A 174 -24.93 2.21 3.34
N SER A 175 -23.84 1.72 2.72
CA SER A 175 -23.61 0.30 2.51
C SER A 175 -23.53 -0.47 3.84
N ALA A 176 -22.92 0.10 4.88
CA ALA A 176 -22.86 -0.50 6.20
C ALA A 176 -24.22 -0.50 6.93
N LYS A 177 -25.18 0.38 6.55
CA LYS A 177 -26.55 0.41 7.12
C LYS A 177 -27.52 -0.54 6.44
N LEU A 178 -27.22 -1.01 5.24
CA LEU A 178 -28.05 -2.02 4.56
C LEU A 178 -27.95 -3.38 5.28
N PRO A 179 -28.89 -4.34 5.06
CA PRO A 179 -28.66 -5.73 5.43
C PRO A 179 -27.33 -6.25 4.86
N ALA A 180 -26.60 -7.07 5.62
CA ALA A 180 -25.22 -7.46 5.28
C ALA A 180 -25.04 -7.99 3.84
N PRO A 181 -25.92 -8.88 3.29
CA PRO A 181 -25.76 -9.34 1.91
C PRO A 181 -25.87 -8.22 0.88
N LEU A 182 -26.79 -7.27 1.10
CA LEU A 182 -27.00 -6.13 0.18
C LEU A 182 -25.83 -5.13 0.28
N GLY A 183 -25.42 -4.78 1.50
CA GLY A 183 -24.28 -3.89 1.71
C GLY A 183 -22.99 -4.42 1.07
N ASN A 184 -22.70 -5.70 1.29
CA ASN A 184 -21.56 -6.36 0.65
C ASN A 184 -21.68 -6.39 -0.88
N ALA A 185 -22.86 -6.66 -1.42
CA ALA A 185 -23.10 -6.66 -2.86
C ALA A 185 -22.87 -5.26 -3.49
N VAL A 186 -23.33 -4.20 -2.83
CA VAL A 186 -23.10 -2.82 -3.28
C VAL A 186 -21.60 -2.49 -3.28
N LEU A 187 -20.89 -2.82 -2.19
CA LEU A 187 -19.45 -2.55 -2.05
C LEU A 187 -18.59 -3.38 -3.02
N ARG A 188 -19.05 -4.57 -3.44
CA ARG A 188 -18.41 -5.43 -4.44
C ARG A 188 -18.89 -5.18 -5.87
N SER A 189 -19.67 -4.12 -6.10
CA SER A 189 -20.19 -3.80 -7.43
C SER A 189 -19.07 -3.55 -8.44
N LYS A 190 -19.01 -4.36 -9.49
CA LYS A 190 -18.04 -4.19 -10.58
C LYS A 190 -18.14 -2.83 -11.26
N LEU A 191 -19.35 -2.25 -11.34
CA LEU A 191 -19.55 -0.91 -11.89
C LEU A 191 -18.85 0.16 -11.04
N VAL A 192 -19.00 0.09 -9.70
CA VAL A 192 -18.34 1.04 -8.79
C VAL A 192 -16.83 0.88 -8.86
N VAL A 193 -16.32 -0.35 -8.85
CA VAL A 193 -14.88 -0.64 -9.02
C VAL A 193 -14.37 -0.09 -10.35
N HIS A 194 -15.13 -0.26 -11.43
CA HIS A 194 -14.74 0.28 -12.75
C HIS A 194 -14.68 1.80 -12.75
N ILE A 195 -15.66 2.48 -12.17
CA ILE A 195 -15.66 3.96 -12.04
C ILE A 195 -14.43 4.41 -11.23
N MET A 196 -14.11 3.76 -10.13
CA MET A 196 -12.90 4.05 -9.35
C MET A 196 -11.64 3.86 -10.20
N SER A 197 -11.55 2.74 -10.93
CA SER A 197 -10.42 2.43 -11.79
C SER A 197 -10.19 3.50 -12.88
N VAL A 198 -11.26 3.91 -13.58
CA VAL A 198 -11.20 4.94 -14.62
C VAL A 198 -10.79 6.31 -14.04
N THR A 199 -11.26 6.66 -12.84
CA THR A 199 -10.92 7.95 -12.23
C THR A 199 -9.49 8.04 -11.73
N MET A 200 -8.87 6.91 -11.36
CA MET A 200 -7.50 6.89 -10.84
C MET A 200 -6.44 6.78 -11.95
N ALA A 201 -6.71 6.04 -13.02
CA ALA A 201 -5.76 5.86 -14.12
C ALA A 201 -5.55 7.14 -14.92
N LYS A 202 -4.28 7.46 -15.23
CA LYS A 202 -3.88 8.61 -16.05
C LYS A 202 -3.34 8.18 -17.41
N THR A 203 -2.82 6.96 -17.52
CA THR A 203 -2.35 6.40 -18.78
C THR A 203 -3.44 6.38 -19.85
N ARG A 204 -3.03 6.54 -21.10
CA ARG A 204 -3.90 6.36 -22.29
C ARG A 204 -3.49 5.16 -23.13
N GLU A 205 -2.51 4.41 -22.69
CA GLU A 205 -2.07 3.20 -23.38
C GLU A 205 -3.11 2.08 -23.19
N PRO A 206 -3.73 1.56 -24.27
CA PRO A 206 -4.86 0.64 -24.14
C PRO A 206 -4.51 -0.67 -23.40
N GLU A 207 -3.31 -1.23 -23.62
CA GLU A 207 -2.86 -2.46 -22.96
C GLU A 207 -2.70 -2.26 -21.47
N LEU A 208 -2.08 -1.14 -21.05
CA LEU A 208 -1.88 -0.80 -19.65
C LEU A 208 -3.20 -0.47 -18.95
N LEU A 209 -4.13 0.24 -19.62
CA LEU A 209 -5.47 0.48 -19.10
C LEU A 209 -6.23 -0.83 -18.88
N ALA A 210 -6.17 -1.75 -19.85
CA ALA A 210 -6.81 -3.06 -19.74
C ALA A 210 -6.23 -3.84 -18.55
N PHE A 211 -4.92 -3.81 -18.35
CA PHE A 211 -4.24 -4.40 -17.21
C PHE A 211 -4.74 -3.79 -15.89
N ILE A 212 -4.71 -2.46 -15.74
CA ILE A 212 -5.16 -1.76 -14.53
C ILE A 212 -6.62 -2.08 -14.20
N HIS A 213 -7.50 -2.02 -15.21
CA HIS A 213 -8.91 -2.37 -15.00
C HIS A 213 -9.07 -3.84 -14.61
N GLY A 214 -8.29 -4.74 -15.21
CA GLY A 214 -8.24 -6.16 -14.87
C GLY A 214 -7.84 -6.39 -13.41
N GLN A 215 -6.78 -5.76 -12.96
CA GLN A 215 -6.29 -5.82 -11.56
C GLN A 215 -7.34 -5.32 -10.58
N HIS A 216 -7.93 -4.15 -10.83
CA HIS A 216 -8.97 -3.61 -9.97
C HIS A 216 -10.23 -4.50 -9.92
N HIS A 217 -10.65 -5.06 -11.07
CA HIS A 217 -11.80 -5.98 -11.10
C HIS A 217 -11.52 -7.31 -10.39
N ALA A 218 -10.28 -7.79 -10.42
CA ALA A 218 -9.90 -9.03 -9.74
C ALA A 218 -9.80 -8.84 -8.22
N TYR A 219 -9.18 -7.76 -7.76
CA TYR A 219 -8.68 -7.66 -6.39
C TYR A 219 -9.38 -6.62 -5.51
N PHE A 220 -9.88 -5.49 -6.03
CA PHE A 220 -10.50 -4.41 -5.23
C PHE A 220 -11.79 -4.81 -4.48
N SER A 221 -12.32 -5.98 -4.77
CA SER A 221 -13.47 -6.55 -4.06
C SER A 221 -13.07 -7.63 -3.05
N GLY A 222 -11.77 -7.87 -2.85
CA GLY A 222 -11.21 -8.78 -1.87
C GLY A 222 -11.14 -8.14 -0.49
N PHE A 223 -12.27 -8.07 0.22
CA PHE A 223 -12.34 -7.61 1.61
C PHE A 223 -13.29 -8.51 2.41
N ALA A 224 -13.08 -8.62 3.72
CA ALA A 224 -13.80 -9.53 4.59
C ALA A 224 -15.30 -9.17 4.65
N ASP A 225 -15.64 -7.98 5.13
CA ASP A 225 -17.00 -7.51 5.26
C ASP A 225 -17.10 -5.98 5.19
N ARG A 226 -18.35 -5.47 5.20
CA ARG A 226 -18.67 -4.05 5.07
C ARG A 226 -18.31 -3.22 6.30
N ASP A 227 -18.34 -3.81 7.50
CA ASP A 227 -18.14 -3.08 8.76
C ASP A 227 -16.64 -2.82 8.93
N MET A 228 -15.80 -3.84 8.73
CA MET A 228 -14.36 -3.72 8.61
C MET A 228 -13.96 -2.70 7.54
N LEU A 229 -14.57 -2.79 6.34
CA LEU A 229 -14.26 -1.89 5.23
C LEU A 229 -14.61 -0.44 5.54
N LEU A 230 -15.72 -0.18 6.27
CA LEU A 230 -16.09 1.15 6.73
C LEU A 230 -15.09 1.71 7.76
N GLU A 231 -14.63 0.88 8.71
CA GLU A 231 -13.60 1.29 9.67
C GLU A 231 -12.31 1.68 8.97
N SER A 232 -11.78 0.81 8.10
CA SER A 232 -10.56 1.07 7.32
C SER A 232 -10.71 2.28 6.41
N PHE A 233 -11.90 2.47 5.80
CA PHE A 233 -12.17 3.64 4.98
C PHE A 233 -12.09 4.92 5.80
N ARG A 234 -12.71 4.95 7.00
CA ARG A 234 -12.63 6.10 7.91
C ARG A 234 -11.18 6.41 8.27
N ALA A 235 -10.40 5.41 8.62
CA ALA A 235 -8.97 5.56 8.90
C ALA A 235 -8.22 6.16 7.69
N SER A 236 -8.52 5.68 6.48
CA SER A 236 -7.84 6.12 5.25
C SER A 236 -8.15 7.56 4.83
N VAL A 237 -9.31 8.11 5.21
CA VAL A 237 -9.71 9.48 4.83
C VAL A 237 -9.50 10.51 5.95
N SER A 238 -9.32 10.07 7.19
CA SER A 238 -9.10 10.96 8.35
C SER A 238 -7.64 11.06 8.77
N GLY A 239 -6.87 9.97 8.65
CA GLY A 239 -5.46 9.95 9.03
C GLY A 239 -4.52 10.48 7.95
N THR A 240 -3.35 10.95 8.34
CA THR A 240 -2.33 11.46 7.42
C THR A 240 -0.92 11.18 7.92
N VAL A 241 0.04 11.09 7.00
CA VAL A 241 1.48 11.06 7.34
C VAL A 241 1.92 12.34 8.04
N ARG A 242 1.30 13.49 7.67
CA ARG A 242 1.62 14.82 8.24
C ARG A 242 1.52 14.86 9.78
N GLU A 243 0.60 14.11 10.36
CA GLU A 243 0.37 14.09 11.82
C GLU A 243 1.59 13.65 12.61
N VAL A 244 2.42 12.79 12.02
CA VAL A 244 3.59 12.21 12.66
C VAL A 244 4.92 12.58 11.99
N ALA A 245 4.89 13.35 10.88
CA ALA A 245 6.05 13.63 10.04
C ALA A 245 7.28 14.12 10.82
N ALA A 246 7.11 15.07 11.76
CA ALA A 246 8.20 15.60 12.58
C ALA A 246 8.81 14.57 13.56
N GLN A 247 8.15 13.43 13.78
CA GLN A 247 8.62 12.35 14.65
C GLN A 247 9.45 11.31 13.87
N LEU A 248 9.39 11.32 12.53
CA LEU A 248 10.10 10.38 11.64
C LEU A 248 11.57 10.82 11.50
N GLN A 249 12.41 10.42 12.46
CA GLN A 249 13.81 10.85 12.55
C GLN A 249 14.78 10.04 11.66
N LEU A 250 14.29 9.10 10.87
CA LEU A 250 15.06 8.26 9.96
C LEU A 250 14.99 8.79 8.53
N PRO A 251 15.94 8.44 7.63
CA PRO A 251 15.83 8.76 6.21
C PRO A 251 14.50 8.28 5.65
N THR A 252 13.77 9.18 5.02
CA THR A 252 12.42 8.92 4.50
C THR A 252 12.30 9.39 3.05
N LEU A 253 12.08 8.45 2.13
CA LEU A 253 11.82 8.73 0.73
C LEU A 253 10.31 8.91 0.50
N LEU A 254 9.93 10.01 -0.14
CA LEU A 254 8.60 10.23 -0.70
C LEU A 254 8.67 10.05 -2.22
N ILE A 255 7.83 9.19 -2.79
CA ILE A 255 7.64 9.04 -4.23
C ILE A 255 6.23 9.49 -4.57
N ALA A 256 6.09 10.56 -5.36
CA ALA A 256 4.82 11.19 -5.65
C ALA A 256 4.54 11.31 -7.15
N GLY A 257 3.32 11.00 -7.58
CA GLY A 257 2.87 11.26 -8.94
C GLY A 257 2.50 12.74 -9.13
N ALA A 258 3.05 13.38 -10.18
CA ALA A 258 2.81 14.79 -10.45
C ALA A 258 1.31 15.12 -10.69
N GLN A 259 0.54 14.14 -11.18
CA GLN A 259 -0.90 14.28 -11.47
C GLN A 259 -1.79 13.57 -10.44
N ASP A 260 -1.25 13.27 -9.25
CA ASP A 260 -2.04 12.65 -8.19
C ASP A 260 -3.07 13.65 -7.65
N GLU A 261 -4.35 13.27 -7.75
CA GLU A 261 -5.47 14.07 -7.31
C GLU A 261 -5.96 13.69 -5.91
N ILE A 262 -5.46 12.59 -5.35
CA ILE A 262 -5.74 12.13 -3.99
C ILE A 262 -4.67 12.72 -3.06
N ALA A 263 -3.41 12.51 -3.40
CA ALA A 263 -2.23 12.97 -2.65
C ALA A 263 -1.48 14.05 -3.46
N THR A 264 -2.05 15.24 -3.52
CA THR A 264 -1.63 16.28 -4.49
C THR A 264 -0.21 16.78 -4.26
N LEU A 265 0.51 17.09 -5.35
CA LEU A 265 1.91 17.50 -5.33
C LEU A 265 2.22 18.67 -4.37
N PRO A 266 1.39 19.74 -4.25
CA PRO A 266 1.62 20.77 -3.25
C PRO A 266 1.64 20.28 -1.81
N HIS A 267 0.83 19.26 -1.48
CA HIS A 267 0.83 18.64 -0.15
C HIS A 267 2.06 17.74 0.05
N GLN A 268 2.58 17.11 -1.02
CA GLN A 268 3.83 16.32 -0.95
C GLN A 268 5.04 17.21 -0.65
N HIS A 269 5.14 18.38 -1.27
CA HIS A 269 6.21 19.34 -0.96
C HIS A 269 6.15 19.77 0.51
N LYS A 270 4.95 20.12 1.02
CA LYS A 270 4.77 20.48 2.43
C LYS A 270 5.10 19.33 3.38
N LEU A 271 4.76 18.08 3.00
CA LEU A 271 5.11 16.91 3.77
C LEU A 271 6.63 16.70 3.84
N ALA A 272 7.32 16.86 2.69
CA ALA A 272 8.78 16.74 2.63
C ALA A 272 9.48 17.77 3.54
N GLU A 273 8.96 19.01 3.62
CA GLU A 273 9.47 20.06 4.51
C GLU A 273 9.29 19.73 6.00
N LEU A 274 8.31 18.91 6.37
CA LEU A 274 8.04 18.50 7.75
C LEU A 274 8.89 17.31 8.21
N LEU A 275 9.46 16.55 7.27
CA LEU A 275 10.29 15.38 7.55
C LEU A 275 11.73 15.82 7.83
N PRO A 276 12.33 15.47 8.98
CA PRO A 276 13.71 15.86 9.31
C PRO A 276 14.77 15.37 8.33
N GLN A 277 14.54 14.19 7.73
CA GLN A 277 15.42 13.57 6.74
C GLN A 277 14.58 13.10 5.52
N GLY A 278 13.71 13.99 5.04
CA GLY A 278 12.81 13.72 3.92
C GLY A 278 13.44 14.00 2.57
N GLU A 279 13.31 13.06 1.62
CA GLU A 279 13.63 13.24 0.21
C GLU A 279 12.37 13.06 -0.62
N LEU A 280 12.12 13.92 -1.60
CA LEU A 280 10.96 13.85 -2.49
C LEU A 280 11.40 13.59 -3.92
N VAL A 281 10.93 12.50 -4.49
CA VAL A 281 11.01 12.18 -5.91
C VAL A 281 9.63 12.34 -6.53
N VAL A 282 9.52 13.18 -7.56
CA VAL A 282 8.29 13.39 -8.32
C VAL A 282 8.38 12.64 -9.65
N ILE A 283 7.38 11.80 -9.93
CA ILE A 283 7.27 11.10 -11.21
C ILE A 283 6.23 11.81 -12.07
N GLU A 284 6.67 12.28 -13.25
CA GLU A 284 5.84 13.01 -14.19
C GLU A 284 4.81 12.11 -14.90
N ASN A 285 3.72 12.71 -15.38
CA ASN A 285 2.70 12.07 -16.20
C ASN A 285 1.97 10.88 -15.55
N VAL A 286 1.99 10.77 -14.24
CA VAL A 286 1.31 9.73 -13.47
C VAL A 286 0.55 10.32 -12.30
N GLY A 287 -0.55 9.66 -11.92
CA GLY A 287 -1.36 9.99 -10.75
C GLY A 287 -1.09 9.08 -9.56
N HIS A 288 -2.16 8.60 -8.95
CA HIS A 288 -2.11 7.75 -7.76
C HIS A 288 -1.63 6.32 -8.02
N LEU A 289 -1.58 5.88 -9.27
CA LEU A 289 -1.28 4.50 -9.65
C LEU A 289 0.17 4.31 -10.12
N ILE A 290 1.15 4.93 -9.45
CA ILE A 290 2.60 4.80 -9.74
C ILE A 290 2.99 3.32 -9.89
N HIS A 291 2.53 2.47 -8.98
CA HIS A 291 2.84 1.05 -8.93
C HIS A 291 2.35 0.26 -10.17
N TYR A 292 1.37 0.78 -10.90
CA TYR A 292 0.90 0.21 -12.15
C TYR A 292 1.43 0.94 -13.38
N GLU A 293 1.39 2.28 -13.37
CA GLU A 293 1.64 3.08 -14.56
C GLU A 293 3.13 3.35 -14.81
N THR A 294 3.89 3.52 -13.73
CA THR A 294 5.31 3.91 -13.79
C THR A 294 6.15 3.17 -12.74
N PRO A 295 6.12 1.82 -12.71
CA PRO A 295 6.88 1.05 -11.73
C PRO A 295 8.39 1.19 -11.91
N GLU A 296 8.90 1.37 -13.15
CA GLU A 296 10.31 1.49 -13.43
C GLU A 296 10.96 2.71 -12.76
N PRO A 297 10.48 3.95 -12.92
CA PRO A 297 11.06 5.09 -12.21
C PRO A 297 10.84 5.00 -10.68
N ALA A 298 9.77 4.35 -10.21
CA ALA A 298 9.58 4.13 -8.78
C ALA A 298 10.63 3.17 -8.21
N ALA A 299 10.87 2.03 -8.87
CA ALA A 299 11.89 1.06 -8.47
C ALA A 299 13.30 1.67 -8.54
N ALA A 300 13.60 2.46 -9.57
CA ALA A 300 14.88 3.18 -9.68
C ALA A 300 15.09 4.15 -8.51
N ALA A 301 14.07 4.93 -8.14
CA ALA A 301 14.14 5.84 -6.99
C ALA A 301 14.33 5.08 -5.66
N ILE A 302 13.68 3.92 -5.50
CA ILE A 302 13.86 3.05 -4.33
C ILE A 302 15.30 2.54 -4.26
N THR A 303 15.83 2.00 -5.35
CA THR A 303 17.20 1.45 -5.41
C THR A 303 18.24 2.53 -5.10
N ASP A 304 18.18 3.68 -5.79
CA ASP A 304 19.10 4.82 -5.56
C ASP A 304 19.06 5.30 -4.10
N PHE A 305 17.87 5.39 -3.51
CA PHE A 305 17.73 5.78 -2.12
C PHE A 305 18.35 4.76 -1.16
N LEU A 306 18.12 3.45 -1.40
CA LEU A 306 18.63 2.38 -0.54
C LEU A 306 20.15 2.23 -0.65
N GLU A 307 20.75 2.49 -1.81
CA GLU A 307 22.22 2.53 -2.01
C GLU A 307 22.87 3.68 -1.19
N ARG A 308 22.22 4.83 -1.10
CA ARG A 308 22.69 5.97 -0.30
C ARG A 308 22.45 5.81 1.21
N HIS A 309 21.55 4.93 1.58
CA HIS A 309 21.17 4.65 2.98
C HIS A 309 21.32 3.15 3.29
N PRO A 310 22.57 2.63 3.35
CA PRO A 310 22.82 1.23 3.70
C PRO A 310 22.28 0.91 5.09
N ALA A 311 22.16 -0.38 5.41
CA ALA A 311 21.77 -0.83 6.76
C ALA A 311 22.73 -0.25 7.82
N PRO A 312 22.23 0.16 8.99
CA PRO A 312 23.02 0.77 10.05
C PRO A 312 24.02 -0.21 10.68
#